data_820ccb85f08946602da150f6a9077e85
#
_entry.id   820ccb85f08946602da150f6a9077e85
#
_cell.length_a   1.000
_cell.length_b   1.000
_cell.length_c   1.000
_cell.angle_alpha   90.00
_cell.angle_beta   90.00
_cell.angle_gamma   90.00
#
_symmetry.space_group_name_H-M   'P 1'
#
loop_
_entity.id
_entity.type
_entity.pdbx_description
1 polymer ?
#
loop_
_entity_poly.entity_id
_entity_poly.type
_entity_poly.pdbx_seq_one_letter_code
_entity_poly.pdbx_strand_id
1 'polypeptide(L)'
;MIDISSLAKRMVEQSKNPQKKIQPHNSLHKSDFKFLYVIGKGGFGRVWKIQSKKTKTKYALKEMSKVRIIDKKSEKSINSEREFLSKLNHPFIVNMHYAFQDKDNLYLVMDLLNGGDLRFHISRYRKFSEEQTRFFIANMIYALEYIHENNVIHRDIKPENLVLEDKGYCRITDFGIAKENMPDNS
;
A
#
# COMPACT_ATOMS: atom_id res chain seq x y z
N MET A 1 2.92 -29.78 -9.81
CA MET A 1 3.66 -28.65 -9.20
C MET A 1 3.17 -27.38 -9.89
N ILE A 2 2.48 -26.48 -9.20
CA ILE A 2 2.01 -25.21 -9.79
C ILE A 2 3.25 -24.35 -10.02
N ASP A 3 3.47 -23.92 -11.26
CA ASP A 3 4.55 -22.98 -11.58
C ASP A 3 4.19 -21.59 -11.04
N ILE A 4 4.71 -21.30 -9.86
CA ILE A 4 4.50 -20.05 -9.12
C ILE A 4 4.92 -18.84 -9.97
N SER A 5 6.00 -19.01 -10.76
CA SER A 5 6.48 -17.93 -11.65
C SER A 5 5.47 -17.62 -12.75
N SER A 6 4.87 -18.63 -13.39
CA SER A 6 3.85 -18.42 -14.42
C SER A 6 2.56 -17.80 -13.85
N LEU A 7 2.19 -18.17 -12.63
CA LEU A 7 1.01 -17.60 -11.97
C LEU A 7 1.21 -16.11 -11.65
N ALA A 8 2.37 -15.75 -11.07
CA ALA A 8 2.71 -14.36 -10.79
C ALA A 8 2.79 -13.53 -12.09
N LYS A 9 3.43 -14.04 -13.16
CA LYS A 9 3.46 -13.38 -14.46
C LYS A 9 2.06 -13.11 -15.02
N ARG A 10 1.16 -14.11 -14.98
CA ARG A 10 -0.23 -13.93 -15.43
C ARG A 10 -0.95 -12.82 -14.65
N MET A 11 -0.73 -12.71 -13.34
CA MET A 11 -1.33 -11.63 -12.55
C MET A 11 -0.78 -10.26 -12.93
N VAL A 12 0.52 -10.15 -13.17
CA VAL A 12 1.14 -8.90 -13.67
C VAL A 12 0.60 -8.55 -15.05
N GLU A 13 0.48 -9.50 -15.97
CA GLU A 13 -0.08 -9.28 -17.30
C GLU A 13 -1.55 -8.85 -17.26
N GLN A 14 -2.36 -9.46 -16.40
CA GLN A 14 -3.77 -9.09 -16.21
C GLN A 14 -3.91 -7.71 -15.56
N SER A 15 -2.93 -7.24 -14.77
CA SER A 15 -2.92 -5.93 -14.15
C SER A 15 -2.46 -4.80 -15.07
N LYS A 16 -1.83 -5.11 -16.22
CA LYS A 16 -1.41 -4.14 -17.25
C LYS A 16 -2.58 -3.44 -17.97
N ASN A 17 -3.81 -3.56 -17.45
CA ASN A 17 -4.94 -2.78 -17.92
C ASN A 17 -4.68 -1.29 -17.64
N PRO A 18 -4.70 -0.39 -18.66
CA PRO A 18 -4.14 0.93 -18.58
C PRO A 18 -4.90 1.80 -17.58
N GLN A 19 -4.14 2.36 -16.65
CA GLN A 19 -4.42 3.63 -15.99
C GLN A 19 -5.79 3.75 -15.29
N LYS A 20 -5.91 3.22 -14.09
CA LYS A 20 -6.68 3.95 -13.08
C LYS A 20 -5.88 5.21 -12.71
N LYS A 21 -5.95 6.24 -13.57
CA LYS A 21 -5.52 7.59 -13.17
C LYS A 21 -6.34 7.92 -11.94
N ILE A 22 -5.65 8.16 -10.83
CA ILE A 22 -6.27 8.80 -9.66
C ILE A 22 -6.76 10.14 -10.19
N GLN A 23 -8.07 10.22 -10.46
CA GLN A 23 -8.68 11.49 -10.79
C GLN A 23 -8.62 12.31 -9.51
N PRO A 24 -8.07 13.54 -9.54
CA PRO A 24 -8.24 14.47 -8.45
C PRO A 24 -9.74 14.77 -8.34
N HIS A 25 -10.44 14.01 -7.51
CA HIS A 25 -11.83 14.30 -7.20
C HIS A 25 -11.83 15.47 -6.20
N ASN A 26 -11.94 16.68 -6.74
CA ASN A 26 -12.18 17.92 -5.96
C ASN A 26 -13.48 17.88 -5.12
N SER A 27 -14.16 16.74 -5.07
CA SER A 27 -15.45 16.57 -4.42
C SER A 27 -15.55 15.38 -3.47
N LEU A 28 -14.45 14.65 -3.17
CA LEU A 28 -14.52 13.55 -2.19
C LEU A 28 -14.33 14.08 -0.78
N HIS A 29 -15.26 13.69 0.09
CA HIS A 29 -15.29 14.07 1.50
C HIS A 29 -15.34 12.84 2.40
N LYS A 30 -14.96 13.01 3.65
CA LYS A 30 -15.10 12.00 4.70
C LYS A 30 -16.52 11.43 4.78
N SER A 31 -17.53 12.27 4.50
CA SER A 31 -18.95 11.90 4.49
C SER A 31 -19.36 10.88 3.41
N ASP A 32 -18.55 10.68 2.36
CA ASP A 32 -18.83 9.70 1.29
C ASP A 32 -18.55 8.26 1.72
N PHE A 33 -17.91 8.09 2.88
CA PHE A 33 -17.53 6.81 3.44
C PHE A 33 -18.23 6.54 4.77
N LYS A 34 -18.55 5.26 5.00
CA LYS A 34 -18.94 4.73 6.31
C LYS A 34 -17.69 4.20 6.99
N PHE A 35 -17.32 4.78 8.13
CA PHE A 35 -16.23 4.32 8.97
C PHE A 35 -16.71 3.11 9.78
N LEU A 36 -16.01 1.99 9.71
CA LEU A 36 -16.37 0.74 10.36
C LEU A 36 -15.61 0.59 11.69
N TYR A 37 -14.32 0.32 11.61
CA TYR A 37 -13.45 0.20 12.78
C TYR A 37 -11.99 0.47 12.44
N VAL A 38 -11.20 0.76 13.48
CA VAL A 38 -9.75 0.98 13.36
C VAL A 38 -9.04 -0.36 13.17
N ILE A 39 -8.22 -0.49 12.13
CA ILE A 39 -7.41 -1.66 11.81
C ILE A 39 -5.92 -1.47 12.09
N GLY A 40 -5.48 -0.21 12.32
CA GLY A 40 -4.10 0.10 12.65
C GLY A 40 -3.96 1.48 13.29
N LYS A 41 -2.86 1.69 14.01
CA LYS A 41 -2.47 3.00 14.57
C LYS A 41 -1.04 3.28 14.13
N GLY A 42 -0.78 4.49 13.65
CA GLY A 42 0.53 4.97 13.24
C GLY A 42 0.93 6.24 13.94
N GLY A 43 2.16 6.69 13.69
CA GLY A 43 2.72 7.89 14.32
C GLY A 43 1.98 9.20 14.02
N PHE A 44 1.26 9.27 12.90
CA PHE A 44 0.51 10.45 12.46
C PHE A 44 -1.00 10.33 12.69
N GLY A 45 -1.54 9.11 12.90
CA GLY A 45 -2.97 8.93 13.02
C GLY A 45 -3.40 7.48 13.10
N ARG A 46 -4.46 7.13 12.35
CA ARG A 46 -5.12 5.83 12.40
C ARG A 46 -5.35 5.29 11.00
N VAL A 47 -5.41 3.97 10.88
CA VAL A 47 -5.89 3.30 9.68
C VAL A 47 -7.25 2.71 9.99
N TRP A 48 -8.24 3.08 9.19
CA TRP A 48 -9.63 2.66 9.34
C TRP A 48 -10.01 1.68 8.24
N LYS A 49 -10.81 0.70 8.57
CA LYS A 49 -11.64 0.01 7.57
C LYS A 49 -12.85 0.86 7.28
N ILE A 50 -13.05 1.21 6.01
CA ILE A 50 -14.15 2.05 5.56
C ILE A 50 -14.94 1.35 4.45
N GLN A 51 -16.14 1.85 4.18
CA GLN A 51 -16.97 1.41 3.06
C GLN A 51 -17.50 2.63 2.29
N SER A 52 -17.29 2.65 0.98
CA SER A 52 -17.91 3.65 0.11
C SER A 52 -19.42 3.56 0.19
N LYS A 53 -20.09 4.68 0.46
CA LYS A 53 -21.57 4.73 0.51
C LYS A 53 -22.18 4.48 -0.87
N LYS A 54 -21.50 4.92 -1.94
CA LYS A 54 -21.91 4.80 -3.33
C LYS A 54 -21.73 3.38 -3.88
N THR A 55 -20.50 2.84 -3.81
CA THR A 55 -20.15 1.56 -4.46
C THR A 55 -20.24 0.37 -3.53
N LYS A 56 -20.40 0.57 -2.22
CA LYS A 56 -20.35 -0.45 -1.16
C LYS A 56 -19.01 -1.18 -1.06
N THR A 57 -18.01 -0.76 -1.84
CA THR A 57 -16.63 -1.31 -1.80
C THR A 57 -15.97 -0.93 -0.49
N LYS A 58 -15.21 -1.86 0.08
CA LYS A 58 -14.46 -1.66 1.31
C LYS A 58 -13.01 -1.29 0.99
N TYR A 59 -12.44 -0.39 1.81
CA TYR A 59 -11.09 0.13 1.67
C TYR A 59 -10.41 0.25 3.03
N ALA A 60 -9.10 0.38 3.02
CA ALA A 60 -8.32 0.93 4.13
C ALA A 60 -8.17 2.43 3.93
N LEU A 61 -8.38 3.23 4.98
CA LEU A 61 -8.19 4.67 4.96
C LEU A 61 -7.18 5.07 6.03
N LYS A 62 -6.04 5.62 5.58
CA LYS A 62 -5.02 6.21 6.46
C LYS A 62 -5.42 7.66 6.73
N GLU A 63 -5.83 7.95 7.97
CA GLU A 63 -6.16 9.28 8.48
C GLU A 63 -4.93 9.84 9.21
N MET A 64 -4.43 10.99 8.79
CA MET A 64 -3.22 11.61 9.32
C MET A 64 -3.48 13.06 9.75
N SER A 65 -3.20 13.37 11.00
CA SER A 65 -3.34 14.73 11.56
C SER A 65 -2.29 15.67 10.99
N LYS A 66 -2.73 16.81 10.42
CA LYS A 66 -1.84 17.86 9.89
C LYS A 66 -0.95 18.43 10.99
N VAL A 67 -1.50 18.65 12.20
CA VAL A 67 -0.73 19.13 13.35
C VAL A 67 0.42 18.17 13.66
N ARG A 68 0.15 16.87 13.76
CA ARG A 68 1.21 15.87 14.04
C ARG A 68 2.26 15.77 12.94
N ILE A 69 1.87 15.97 11.67
CA ILE A 69 2.80 15.98 10.54
C ILE A 69 3.76 17.17 10.66
N ILE A 70 3.24 18.36 10.98
CA ILE A 70 4.02 19.59 11.18
C ILE A 70 4.94 19.45 12.39
N ASP A 71 4.42 19.02 13.53
CA ASP A 71 5.19 18.86 14.77
C ASP A 71 6.39 17.89 14.57
N LYS A 72 6.22 16.87 13.75
CA LYS A 72 7.27 15.89 13.43
C LYS A 72 8.12 16.28 12.21
N LYS A 73 7.88 17.45 11.61
CA LYS A 73 8.59 17.90 10.38
C LYS A 73 8.59 16.87 9.26
N SER A 74 7.44 16.22 9.05
CA SER A 74 7.32 15.05 8.16
C SER A 74 6.55 15.32 6.86
N GLU A 75 6.32 16.60 6.52
CA GLU A 75 5.52 17.02 5.36
C GLU A 75 6.10 16.46 4.05
N LYS A 76 7.43 16.49 3.90
CA LYS A 76 8.13 15.95 2.72
C LYS A 76 7.88 14.45 2.57
N SER A 77 8.00 13.70 3.67
CA SER A 77 7.80 12.24 3.70
C SER A 77 6.36 11.88 3.30
N ILE A 78 5.36 12.56 3.87
CA ILE A 78 3.95 12.30 3.57
C ILE A 78 3.59 12.69 2.13
N ASN A 79 4.13 13.79 1.62
CA ASN A 79 3.93 14.18 0.23
C ASN A 79 4.57 13.18 -0.73
N SER A 80 5.79 12.70 -0.45
CA SER A 80 6.48 11.67 -1.24
C SER A 80 5.70 10.35 -1.22
N GLU A 81 5.23 9.89 -0.05
CA GLU A 81 4.39 8.69 0.07
C GLU A 81 3.15 8.78 -0.83
N ARG A 82 2.42 9.90 -0.74
CA ARG A 82 1.24 10.15 -1.60
C ARG A 82 1.61 10.16 -3.08
N GLU A 83 2.72 10.80 -3.45
CA GLU A 83 3.17 10.90 -4.82
C GLU A 83 3.52 9.52 -5.40
N PHE A 84 4.32 8.72 -4.68
CA PHE A 84 4.66 7.37 -5.11
C PHE A 84 3.42 6.49 -5.25
N LEU A 85 2.54 6.47 -4.23
CA LEU A 85 1.28 5.73 -4.30
C LEU A 85 0.34 6.22 -5.41
N SER A 86 0.47 7.46 -5.87
CA SER A 86 -0.31 7.98 -6.99
C SER A 86 0.20 7.50 -8.36
N LYS A 87 1.50 7.24 -8.48
CA LYS A 87 2.17 6.79 -9.70
C LYS A 87 2.18 5.28 -9.85
N LEU A 88 2.31 4.56 -8.72
CA LEU A 88 2.47 3.11 -8.71
C LEU A 88 1.12 2.40 -8.73
N ASN A 89 0.98 1.38 -9.60
CA ASN A 89 -0.19 0.50 -9.66
C ASN A 89 0.24 -0.91 -10.06
N HIS A 90 0.26 -1.85 -9.09
CA HIS A 90 0.76 -3.19 -9.31
C HIS A 90 0.04 -4.21 -8.39
N PRO A 91 -0.20 -5.47 -8.81
CA PRO A 91 -0.94 -6.45 -8.02
C PRO A 91 -0.26 -6.83 -6.69
N PHE A 92 1.07 -6.67 -6.59
CA PHE A 92 1.83 -6.99 -5.38
C PHE A 92 2.30 -5.75 -4.59
N ILE A 93 1.64 -4.61 -4.82
CA ILE A 93 1.80 -3.39 -4.04
C ILE A 93 0.44 -2.97 -3.51
N VAL A 94 0.38 -2.31 -2.35
CA VAL A 94 -0.83 -1.63 -1.92
C VAL A 94 -1.12 -0.46 -2.87
N ASN A 95 -2.29 -0.46 -3.51
CA ASN A 95 -2.66 0.60 -4.45
C ASN A 95 -3.51 1.65 -3.77
N MET A 96 -3.28 2.92 -4.07
CA MET A 96 -4.09 4.03 -3.63
C MET A 96 -5.22 4.30 -4.64
N HIS A 97 -6.44 4.49 -4.14
CA HIS A 97 -7.62 4.77 -4.94
C HIS A 97 -7.98 6.24 -4.92
N TYR A 98 -7.88 6.88 -3.75
CA TYR A 98 -8.21 8.28 -3.56
C TYR A 98 -7.30 8.92 -2.52
N ALA A 99 -7.08 10.23 -2.68
CA ALA A 99 -6.47 11.09 -1.68
C ALA A 99 -7.30 12.38 -1.56
N PHE A 100 -7.62 12.77 -0.36
CA PHE A 100 -8.35 14.02 -0.07
C PHE A 100 -7.95 14.56 1.31
N GLN A 101 -8.42 15.74 1.64
CA GLN A 101 -8.13 16.40 2.91
C GLN A 101 -9.32 17.20 3.41
N ASP A 102 -9.34 17.42 4.71
CA ASP A 102 -10.18 18.43 5.33
C ASP A 102 -9.31 19.48 6.08
N LYS A 103 -9.92 20.28 6.94
CA LYS A 103 -9.21 21.30 7.72
C LYS A 103 -8.09 20.70 8.55
N ASP A 104 -8.31 19.54 9.18
CA ASP A 104 -7.47 19.00 10.25
C ASP A 104 -6.62 17.80 9.81
N ASN A 105 -7.07 17.06 8.76
CA ASN A 105 -6.48 15.78 8.40
C ASN A 105 -6.23 15.62 6.89
N LEU A 106 -5.24 14.78 6.58
CA LEU A 106 -5.02 14.18 5.26
C LEU A 106 -5.54 12.73 5.27
N TYR A 107 -6.09 12.29 4.13
CA TYR A 107 -6.67 10.97 3.97
C TYR A 107 -6.14 10.29 2.71
N LEU A 108 -5.63 9.06 2.86
CA LEU A 108 -5.28 8.17 1.76
C LEU A 108 -6.19 6.94 1.80
N VAL A 109 -6.95 6.71 0.75
CA VAL A 109 -7.82 5.54 0.59
C VAL A 109 -7.13 4.51 -0.27
N MET A 110 -6.90 3.33 0.28
CA MET A 110 -6.07 2.27 -0.30
C MET A 110 -6.78 0.93 -0.32
N ASP A 111 -6.18 -0.04 -0.99
CA ASP A 111 -6.60 -1.44 -0.92
C ASP A 111 -6.76 -1.89 0.54
N LEU A 112 -7.84 -2.62 0.81
CA LEU A 112 -8.04 -3.27 2.10
C LEU A 112 -7.41 -4.67 2.06
N LEU A 113 -6.35 -4.86 2.83
CA LEU A 113 -5.65 -6.12 2.98
C LEU A 113 -6.06 -6.76 4.31
N ASN A 114 -6.75 -7.90 4.28
CA ASN A 114 -7.33 -8.51 5.48
C ASN A 114 -6.51 -9.69 6.05
N GLY A 115 -5.46 -10.12 5.34
CA GLY A 115 -4.71 -11.33 5.70
C GLY A 115 -3.67 -11.15 6.80
N GLY A 116 -3.47 -9.93 7.32
CA GLY A 116 -2.40 -9.61 8.27
C GLY A 116 -1.02 -9.53 7.62
N ASP A 117 -0.04 -9.04 8.34
CA ASP A 117 1.35 -8.94 7.88
C ASP A 117 2.15 -10.22 8.13
N LEU A 118 3.29 -10.37 7.45
CA LEU A 118 4.13 -11.56 7.62
C LEU A 118 4.74 -11.65 9.02
N ARG A 119 4.95 -10.52 9.72
CA ARG A 119 5.43 -10.51 11.10
C ARG A 119 4.45 -11.19 12.04
N PHE A 120 3.16 -10.87 11.91
CA PHE A 120 2.08 -11.53 12.64
C PHE A 120 2.09 -13.05 12.41
N HIS A 121 2.20 -13.49 11.16
CA HIS A 121 2.23 -14.91 10.80
C HIS A 121 3.48 -15.62 11.33
N ILE A 122 4.67 -15.00 11.21
CA ILE A 122 5.93 -15.55 11.75
C ILE A 122 5.84 -15.66 13.27
N SER A 123 5.29 -14.65 13.96
CA SER A 123 5.14 -14.68 15.42
C SER A 123 4.22 -15.82 15.89
N ARG A 124 3.18 -16.14 15.10
CA ARG A 124 2.18 -17.16 15.42
C ARG A 124 2.61 -18.57 15.06
N TYR A 125 3.20 -18.74 13.86
CA TYR A 125 3.54 -20.06 13.30
C TYR A 125 5.03 -20.37 13.35
N ARG A 126 5.84 -19.42 13.79
CA ARG A 126 7.31 -19.47 13.96
C ARG A 126 8.08 -19.54 12.65
N LYS A 127 7.60 -20.26 11.64
CA LYS A 127 8.25 -20.40 10.33
C LYS A 127 7.21 -20.58 9.23
N PHE A 128 7.59 -20.26 8.02
CA PHE A 128 6.90 -20.66 6.79
C PHE A 128 7.54 -21.93 6.22
N SER A 129 6.78 -22.70 5.44
CA SER A 129 7.36 -23.76 4.61
C SER A 129 8.25 -23.13 3.51
N GLU A 130 9.13 -23.96 2.93
CA GLU A 130 9.94 -23.51 1.79
C GLU A 130 9.06 -23.05 0.61
N GLU A 131 7.97 -23.76 0.33
CA GLU A 131 7.02 -23.43 -0.72
C GLU A 131 6.34 -22.06 -0.45
N GLN A 132 5.86 -21.83 0.77
CA GLN A 132 5.29 -20.54 1.17
C GLN A 132 6.31 -19.41 1.05
N THR A 133 7.54 -19.65 1.53
CA THR A 133 8.63 -18.65 1.46
C THR A 133 8.94 -18.31 0.01
N ARG A 134 9.08 -19.32 -0.86
CA ARG A 134 9.31 -19.13 -2.31
C ARG A 134 8.18 -18.33 -2.95
N PHE A 135 6.93 -18.60 -2.58
CA PHE A 135 5.77 -17.88 -3.09
C PHE A 135 5.79 -16.40 -2.68
N PHE A 136 6.03 -16.09 -1.39
CA PHE A 136 6.11 -14.70 -0.93
C PHE A 136 7.28 -13.95 -1.55
N ILE A 137 8.46 -14.58 -1.64
CA ILE A 137 9.64 -14.00 -2.29
C ILE A 137 9.36 -13.67 -3.76
N ALA A 138 8.69 -14.56 -4.50
CA ALA A 138 8.31 -14.29 -5.88
C ALA A 138 7.40 -13.06 -6.01
N ASN A 139 6.39 -12.90 -5.13
CA ASN A 139 5.53 -11.71 -5.11
C ASN A 139 6.36 -10.43 -4.86
N MET A 140 7.32 -10.49 -3.92
CA MET A 140 8.20 -9.36 -3.58
C MET A 140 9.11 -8.98 -4.74
N ILE A 141 9.72 -9.96 -5.42
CA ILE A 141 10.61 -9.70 -6.57
C ILE A 141 9.84 -8.95 -7.66
N TYR A 142 8.66 -9.40 -8.05
CA TYR A 142 7.84 -8.72 -9.06
C TYR A 142 7.42 -7.31 -8.62
N ALA A 143 7.10 -7.13 -7.33
CA ALA A 143 6.79 -5.81 -6.80
C ALA A 143 7.99 -4.88 -6.83
N LEU A 144 9.18 -5.36 -6.41
CA LEU A 144 10.41 -4.56 -6.38
C LEU A 144 10.92 -4.24 -7.77
N GLU A 145 10.86 -5.19 -8.72
CA GLU A 145 11.17 -4.94 -10.13
C GLU A 145 10.36 -3.75 -10.64
N TYR A 146 9.03 -3.79 -10.47
CA TYR A 146 8.14 -2.72 -10.88
C TYR A 146 8.43 -1.38 -10.18
N ILE A 147 8.69 -1.39 -8.86
CA ILE A 147 9.03 -0.19 -8.09
C ILE A 147 10.32 0.44 -8.62
N HIS A 148 11.35 -0.38 -8.88
CA HIS A 148 12.65 0.07 -9.38
C HIS A 148 12.57 0.57 -10.83
N GLU A 149 11.78 -0.07 -11.70
CA GLU A 149 11.52 0.41 -13.08
C GLU A 149 10.83 1.79 -13.09
N ASN A 150 10.09 2.13 -12.04
CA ASN A 150 9.49 3.45 -11.84
C ASN A 150 10.38 4.42 -11.08
N ASN A 151 11.69 4.15 -10.98
CA ASN A 151 12.70 4.97 -10.30
C ASN A 151 12.38 5.23 -8.82
N VAL A 152 11.79 4.29 -8.13
CA VAL A 152 11.51 4.37 -6.68
C VAL A 152 12.28 3.30 -5.95
N ILE A 153 12.87 3.65 -4.80
CA ILE A 153 13.52 2.72 -3.86
C ILE A 153 12.67 2.72 -2.59
N HIS A 154 12.18 1.55 -2.17
CA HIS A 154 11.27 1.42 -1.04
C HIS A 154 11.94 1.69 0.31
N ARG A 155 13.13 1.13 0.56
CA ARG A 155 14.02 1.32 1.72
C ARG A 155 13.52 0.81 3.07
N ASP A 156 12.33 0.18 3.14
CA ASP A 156 11.77 -0.37 4.39
C ASP A 156 11.11 -1.74 4.17
N ILE A 157 11.80 -2.61 3.43
CA ILE A 157 11.31 -3.99 3.22
C ILE A 157 11.53 -4.80 4.50
N LYS A 158 10.44 -5.17 5.16
CA LYS A 158 10.42 -5.97 6.38
C LYS A 158 9.09 -6.71 6.51
N PRO A 159 9.01 -7.78 7.32
CA PRO A 159 7.78 -8.58 7.46
C PRO A 159 6.53 -7.78 7.85
N GLU A 160 6.68 -6.69 8.60
CA GLU A 160 5.60 -5.79 9.01
C GLU A 160 4.98 -5.03 7.83
N ASN A 161 5.77 -4.76 6.78
CA ASN A 161 5.35 -4.05 5.58
C ASN A 161 4.97 -4.99 4.42
N LEU A 162 4.87 -6.28 4.69
CA LEU A 162 4.47 -7.32 3.76
C LEU A 162 3.13 -7.91 4.23
N VAL A 163 2.03 -7.45 3.63
CA VAL A 163 0.67 -7.75 4.07
C VAL A 163 -0.02 -8.69 3.09
N LEU A 164 -0.71 -9.69 3.61
CA LEU A 164 -1.45 -10.66 2.80
C LEU A 164 -2.85 -10.12 2.44
N GLU A 165 -3.26 -10.32 1.20
CA GLU A 165 -4.64 -10.14 0.79
C GLU A 165 -5.47 -11.41 1.03
N ASP A 166 -6.79 -11.33 0.82
CA ASP A 166 -7.73 -12.43 1.07
C ASP A 166 -7.42 -13.73 0.29
N LYS A 167 -6.75 -13.61 -0.85
CA LYS A 167 -6.31 -14.77 -1.68
C LYS A 167 -4.92 -15.29 -1.30
N GLY A 168 -4.28 -14.72 -0.29
CA GLY A 168 -2.96 -15.13 0.20
C GLY A 168 -1.77 -14.53 -0.54
N TYR A 169 -1.97 -13.64 -1.52
CA TYR A 169 -0.86 -12.94 -2.16
C TYR A 169 -0.28 -11.88 -1.23
N CYS A 170 1.06 -11.76 -1.26
CA CYS A 170 1.78 -10.79 -0.47
C CYS A 170 1.91 -9.45 -1.22
N ARG A 171 1.58 -8.34 -0.54
CA ARG A 171 1.70 -6.99 -1.09
C ARG A 171 2.63 -6.14 -0.24
N ILE A 172 3.48 -5.35 -0.90
CA ILE A 172 4.34 -4.36 -0.24
C ILE A 172 3.49 -3.15 0.13
N THR A 173 3.64 -2.70 1.38
CA THR A 173 2.95 -1.53 1.94
C THR A 173 3.96 -0.54 2.54
N ASP A 174 3.48 0.65 2.91
CA ASP A 174 4.22 1.70 3.61
C ASP A 174 5.42 2.28 2.84
N PHE A 175 5.13 3.27 2.01
CA PHE A 175 6.11 4.05 1.25
C PHE A 175 6.60 5.30 2.00
N GLY A 176 6.40 5.37 3.32
CA GLY A 176 6.69 6.55 4.14
C GLY A 176 8.15 7.00 4.15
N ILE A 177 9.09 6.10 3.85
CA ILE A 177 10.53 6.44 3.71
C ILE A 177 11.08 6.07 2.33
N ALA A 178 10.21 5.77 1.35
CA ALA A 178 10.65 5.55 -0.02
C ALA A 178 11.31 6.81 -0.60
N LYS A 179 12.17 6.63 -1.59
CA LYS A 179 12.90 7.73 -2.24
C LYS A 179 12.94 7.51 -3.75
N GLU A 180 12.93 8.59 -4.50
CA GLU A 180 13.22 8.56 -5.92
C GLU A 180 14.70 8.18 -6.14
N ASN A 181 14.92 7.24 -7.05
CA ASN A 181 16.25 6.84 -7.47
C ASN A 181 16.75 7.89 -8.47
N MET A 182 17.43 8.91 -7.97
CA MET A 182 18.14 9.85 -8.84
C MET A 182 19.42 9.16 -9.34
N PRO A 183 19.66 9.06 -10.65
CA PRO A 183 20.99 8.70 -11.12
C PRO A 183 21.97 9.73 -10.56
N ASP A 184 23.05 9.24 -9.95
CA ASP A 184 24.14 10.10 -9.48
C ASP A 184 24.63 10.94 -10.67
N ASN A 185 24.34 12.22 -10.66
CA ASN A 185 25.02 13.21 -11.47
C ASN A 185 26.35 13.53 -10.76
N SER A 186 27.23 12.55 -10.71
CA SER A 186 28.64 12.74 -10.38
C SER A 186 29.45 13.00 -11.63
#